data_2a9266ad80822e462f140ca93b5e0c00
#
_entry.id   2a9266ad80822e462f140ca93b5e0c00
#
_cell.length_a   1.000
_cell.length_b   1.000
_cell.length_c   1.000
_cell.angle_alpha   90.00
_cell.angle_beta   90.00
_cell.angle_gamma   90.00
#
_symmetry.space_group_name_H-M   'P 1'
#
loop_
_entity.id
_entity.type
_entity.pdbx_description
1 polymer ?
#
loop_
_entity_poly.entity_id
_entity_poly.type
_entity_poly.pdbx_seq_one_letter_code
_entity_poly.pdbx_strand_id
1 'polypeptide(L)'
;DYLTLNADGSGLSLQQQAQWVLSEVIKKGRCGVMVDYPMVAGDTSKADVQRGIRSTIKTYSAEQVIDWNEEKTETGTRLNYVKMCEISRVLDIQTGLREEVKRYIVLRLDEGVYTVQHYNDLSHAEDDPVTPLNASGKPFDYIPFMFVGSENNNPDIDQALLYDLAVVNVAHYRNSADNEEASFIAGQPTLAVTSSMNGSDWKEHNPSGVQIG
;
A
#
# COMPACT_ATOMS: atom_id res chain seq x y z
N ASP A 1 27.05 -6.29 -12.43
CA ASP A 1 26.14 -5.16 -12.45
C ASP A 1 25.38 -5.09 -11.10
N TYR A 2 25.64 -4.04 -10.31
CA TYR A 2 25.11 -3.94 -8.95
C TYR A 2 23.57 -3.81 -8.90
N LEU A 3 22.95 -3.15 -9.89
CA LEU A 3 21.49 -3.00 -9.97
C LEU A 3 20.78 -4.34 -10.10
N THR A 4 21.39 -5.30 -10.79
CA THR A 4 20.81 -6.64 -10.94
C THR A 4 20.73 -7.38 -9.62
N LEU A 5 21.71 -7.20 -8.73
CA LEU A 5 21.82 -7.94 -7.48
C LEU A 5 21.29 -7.19 -6.25
N ASN A 6 21.28 -5.86 -6.30
CA ASN A 6 20.88 -5.00 -5.18
C ASN A 6 20.36 -3.67 -5.72
N ALA A 7 19.14 -3.66 -6.19
CA ALA A 7 18.56 -2.49 -6.84
C ALA A 7 18.11 -1.39 -5.85
N ASP A 8 17.66 -1.79 -4.65
CA ASP A 8 17.14 -0.89 -3.62
C ASP A 8 18.17 -0.37 -2.61
N GLY A 9 19.39 -0.92 -2.67
CA GLY A 9 20.44 -0.63 -1.67
C GLY A 9 20.36 -1.49 -0.40
N SER A 10 19.30 -2.28 -0.21
CA SER A 10 19.07 -3.13 0.96
C SER A 10 19.28 -4.63 0.69
N GLY A 11 19.64 -4.99 -0.54
CA GLY A 11 19.91 -6.36 -0.96
C GLY A 11 18.83 -6.98 -1.85
N LEU A 12 17.75 -6.26 -2.18
CA LEU A 12 16.74 -6.70 -3.13
C LEU A 12 17.28 -6.60 -4.58
N SER A 13 17.20 -7.71 -5.30
CA SER A 13 17.55 -7.72 -6.72
C SER A 13 16.48 -7.03 -7.56
N LEU A 14 16.85 -6.55 -8.74
CA LEU A 14 15.91 -5.96 -9.69
C LEU A 14 14.75 -6.93 -10.04
N GLN A 15 15.04 -8.22 -10.12
CA GLN A 15 14.00 -9.24 -10.37
C GLN A 15 13.00 -9.33 -9.21
N GLN A 16 13.46 -9.30 -7.98
CA GLN A 16 12.59 -9.32 -6.80
C GLN A 16 11.74 -8.05 -6.71
N GLN A 17 12.33 -6.89 -7.04
CA GLN A 17 11.55 -5.65 -7.15
C GLN A 17 10.49 -5.72 -8.24
N ALA A 18 10.81 -6.24 -9.42
CA ALA A 18 9.85 -6.41 -10.50
C ALA A 18 8.69 -7.34 -10.10
N GLN A 19 8.99 -8.43 -9.38
CA GLN A 19 7.96 -9.32 -8.83
C GLN A 19 7.07 -8.60 -7.81
N TRP A 20 7.65 -7.77 -6.96
CA TRP A 20 6.90 -6.97 -5.99
C TRP A 20 5.99 -5.97 -6.70
N VAL A 21 6.51 -5.21 -7.67
CA VAL A 21 5.74 -4.25 -8.50
C VAL A 21 4.56 -4.96 -9.17
N LEU A 22 4.81 -6.09 -9.82
CA LEU A 22 3.75 -6.88 -10.46
C LEU A 22 2.68 -7.32 -9.45
N SER A 23 3.10 -7.78 -8.28
CA SER A 23 2.18 -8.19 -7.20
C SER A 23 1.29 -7.02 -6.72
N GLU A 24 1.86 -5.83 -6.54
CA GLU A 24 1.11 -4.64 -6.13
C GLU A 24 0.13 -4.18 -7.21
N VAL A 25 0.56 -4.14 -8.46
CA VAL A 25 -0.31 -3.80 -9.60
C VAL A 25 -1.49 -4.77 -9.73
N ILE A 26 -1.26 -6.07 -9.60
CA ILE A 26 -2.33 -7.08 -9.68
C ILE A 26 -3.34 -6.91 -8.53
N LYS A 27 -2.86 -6.62 -7.31
CA LYS A 27 -3.69 -6.51 -6.10
C LYS A 27 -4.40 -5.17 -5.97
N LYS A 28 -3.71 -4.07 -6.31
CA LYS A 28 -4.13 -2.70 -5.95
C LYS A 28 -4.36 -1.79 -7.17
N GLY A 29 -4.05 -2.27 -8.37
CA GLY A 29 -4.19 -1.51 -9.62
C GLY A 29 -2.99 -0.64 -9.94
N ARG A 30 -2.20 -0.19 -8.95
CA ARG A 30 -1.01 0.62 -9.19
C ARG A 30 0.00 0.57 -8.04
N CYS A 31 1.22 1.02 -8.34
CA CYS A 31 2.27 1.34 -7.37
C CYS A 31 3.13 2.50 -7.87
N GLY A 32 4.04 3.00 -7.04
CA GLY A 32 5.02 4.03 -7.39
C GLY A 32 6.43 3.44 -7.46
N VAL A 33 7.22 3.94 -8.41
CA VAL A 33 8.64 3.62 -8.54
C VAL A 33 9.42 4.93 -8.60
N MET A 34 10.45 5.06 -7.78
CA MET A 34 11.29 6.24 -7.67
C MET A 34 12.75 5.85 -7.82
N VAL A 35 13.50 6.65 -8.55
CA VAL A 35 14.97 6.59 -8.53
C VAL A 35 15.47 7.58 -7.48
N ASP A 36 16.15 7.06 -6.47
CA ASP A 36 16.71 7.83 -5.37
C ASP A 36 18.23 7.80 -5.41
N TYR A 37 18.85 8.91 -5.06
CA TYR A 37 20.28 9.01 -4.89
C TYR A 37 20.58 9.60 -3.51
N PRO A 38 21.24 8.83 -2.60
CA PRO A 38 21.56 9.35 -1.28
C PRO A 38 22.44 10.59 -1.38
N MET A 39 21.97 11.69 -0.82
CA MET A 39 22.72 12.94 -0.78
C MET A 39 23.78 12.85 0.30
N VAL A 40 25.04 12.93 -0.09
CA VAL A 40 26.17 13.03 0.84
C VAL A 40 26.85 14.38 0.66
N ALA A 41 26.97 15.10 1.74
CA ALA A 41 27.65 16.39 1.74
C ALA A 41 29.15 16.20 1.40
N GLY A 42 29.58 16.87 0.34
CA GLY A 42 31.01 17.04 -0.05
C GLY A 42 31.52 15.98 -1.04
N ASP A 43 32.23 16.49 -2.01
CA ASP A 43 33.24 15.85 -2.86
C ASP A 43 32.86 14.73 -3.85
N THR A 44 33.35 14.87 -4.99
CA THR A 44 33.52 14.05 -6.20
C THR A 44 32.90 12.64 -6.23
N SER A 45 32.26 12.33 -7.34
CA SER A 45 31.65 11.03 -7.66
C SER A 45 32.59 9.80 -7.45
N LYS A 46 33.91 10.00 -7.39
CA LYS A 46 34.87 8.94 -7.05
C LYS A 46 34.85 8.57 -5.58
N ALA A 47 34.66 9.52 -4.68
CA ALA A 47 34.56 9.27 -3.24
C ALA A 47 33.23 8.57 -2.93
N ASP A 48 32.16 8.92 -3.62
CA ASP A 48 30.84 8.28 -3.48
C ASP A 48 30.88 6.83 -3.92
N VAL A 49 31.50 6.54 -5.06
CA VAL A 49 31.69 5.16 -5.54
C VAL A 49 32.51 4.31 -4.54
N GLN A 50 33.57 4.89 -3.95
CA GLN A 50 34.37 4.21 -2.92
C GLN A 50 33.60 3.94 -1.63
N ARG A 51 32.66 4.82 -1.28
CA ARG A 51 31.74 4.67 -0.12
C ARG A 51 30.55 3.77 -0.42
N GLY A 52 30.41 3.28 -1.66
CA GLY A 52 29.26 2.48 -2.09
C GLY A 52 27.97 3.28 -2.28
N ILE A 53 28.06 4.61 -2.34
CA ILE A 53 26.92 5.49 -2.59
C ILE A 53 26.59 5.42 -4.07
N ARG A 54 25.32 5.11 -4.34
CA ARG A 54 24.83 4.91 -5.70
C ARG A 54 23.32 5.16 -5.77
N SER A 55 22.84 5.40 -6.97
CA SER A 55 21.40 5.44 -7.22
C SER A 55 20.75 4.11 -6.89
N THR A 56 19.60 4.17 -6.28
CA THR A 56 18.75 3.04 -5.89
C THR A 56 17.37 3.20 -6.48
N ILE A 57 16.67 2.10 -6.65
CA ILE A 57 15.27 2.09 -7.09
C ILE A 57 14.42 1.79 -5.85
N LYS A 58 13.61 2.74 -5.45
CA LYS A 58 12.62 2.57 -4.37
C LYS A 58 11.26 2.29 -4.96
N THR A 59 10.51 1.43 -4.30
CA THR A 59 9.14 1.06 -4.69
C THR A 59 8.18 1.43 -3.56
N TYR A 60 7.04 1.99 -3.93
CA TYR A 60 6.00 2.46 -3.01
C TYR A 60 4.67 1.81 -3.37
N SER A 61 3.96 1.27 -2.38
CA SER A 61 2.61 0.78 -2.59
C SER A 61 1.64 1.93 -2.87
N ALA A 62 0.46 1.63 -3.40
CA ALA A 62 -0.55 2.64 -3.70
C ALA A 62 -0.91 3.49 -2.47
N GLU A 63 -0.96 2.89 -1.27
CA GLU A 63 -1.30 3.57 -0.02
C GLU A 63 -0.17 4.44 0.52
N GLN A 64 1.07 4.18 0.13
CA GLN A 64 2.21 5.00 0.51
C GLN A 64 2.31 6.31 -0.28
N VAL A 65 1.73 6.36 -1.48
CA VAL A 65 1.66 7.58 -2.29
C VAL A 65 0.35 8.30 -1.94
N ILE A 66 0.44 9.29 -1.06
CA ILE A 66 -0.73 9.92 -0.43
C ILE A 66 -1.25 11.15 -1.17
N ASP A 67 -0.41 11.80 -1.97
CA ASP A 67 -0.80 12.98 -2.74
C ASP A 67 0.12 13.19 -3.95
N TRP A 68 -0.42 13.74 -5.04
CA TRP A 68 0.33 14.09 -6.25
C TRP A 68 -0.39 15.16 -7.05
N ASN A 69 0.37 15.89 -7.85
CA ASN A 69 -0.17 16.85 -8.79
C ASN A 69 0.59 16.82 -10.11
N GLU A 70 -0.15 17.06 -11.19
CA GLU A 70 0.38 17.18 -12.54
C GLU A 70 0.19 18.58 -13.09
N GLU A 71 1.11 19.01 -13.89
CA GLU A 71 0.98 20.22 -14.70
C GLU A 71 0.93 19.87 -16.18
N LYS A 72 0.16 20.65 -16.94
CA LYS A 72 0.10 20.54 -18.40
C LYS A 72 1.27 21.30 -19.02
N THR A 73 1.99 20.61 -19.88
CA THR A 73 3.07 21.20 -20.68
C THR A 73 2.71 21.16 -22.16
N GLU A 74 3.47 21.83 -23.01
CA GLU A 74 3.25 21.79 -24.47
C GLU A 74 3.39 20.38 -25.06
N THR A 75 4.15 19.52 -24.41
CA THR A 75 4.43 18.14 -24.87
C THR A 75 3.61 17.06 -24.16
N GLY A 76 2.74 17.45 -23.20
CA GLY A 76 1.93 16.51 -22.45
C GLY A 76 1.74 16.93 -20.99
N THR A 77 1.53 15.96 -20.10
CA THR A 77 1.46 16.16 -18.64
C THR A 77 2.76 15.68 -17.99
N ARG A 78 3.18 16.37 -16.93
CA ARG A 78 4.28 15.91 -16.08
C ARG A 78 3.94 16.09 -14.61
N LEU A 79 4.49 15.24 -13.77
CA LEU A 79 4.39 15.38 -12.32
C LEU A 79 5.20 16.61 -11.87
N ASN A 80 4.57 17.48 -11.09
CA ASN A 80 5.22 18.61 -10.42
C ASN A 80 5.22 18.49 -8.89
N TYR A 81 4.44 17.55 -8.34
CA TYR A 81 4.37 17.27 -6.92
C TYR A 81 4.06 15.81 -6.66
N VAL A 82 4.77 15.18 -5.72
CA VAL A 82 4.46 13.84 -5.19
C VAL A 82 4.77 13.81 -3.70
N LYS A 83 3.84 13.30 -2.92
CA LYS A 83 4.00 13.11 -1.47
C LYS A 83 3.82 11.65 -1.10
N MET A 84 4.79 11.11 -0.40
CA MET A 84 4.82 9.71 0.02
C MET A 84 4.95 9.61 1.54
N CYS A 85 4.45 8.51 2.10
CA CYS A 85 4.58 8.17 3.51
C CYS A 85 5.36 6.86 3.66
N GLU A 86 6.48 6.91 4.33
CA GLU A 86 7.23 5.73 4.75
C GLU A 86 6.92 5.42 6.21
N ILE A 87 6.67 4.16 6.51
CA ILE A 87 6.43 3.68 7.88
C ILE A 87 7.58 2.76 8.24
N SER A 88 8.34 3.14 9.25
CA SER A 88 9.42 2.34 9.81
C SER A 88 9.10 1.91 11.24
N ARG A 89 9.62 0.75 11.66
CA ARG A 89 9.49 0.27 13.03
C ARG A 89 10.84 0.40 13.72
N VAL A 90 10.94 1.39 14.59
CA VAL A 90 12.15 1.66 15.36
C VAL A 90 12.06 0.92 16.72
N LEU A 91 13.11 0.20 17.07
CA LEU A 91 13.19 -0.45 18.38
C LEU A 91 13.65 0.59 19.41
N ASP A 92 12.81 0.88 20.39
CA ASP A 92 13.25 1.59 21.58
C ASP A 92 14.06 0.62 22.45
N ILE A 93 15.35 0.88 22.56
CA ILE A 93 16.30 0.02 23.30
C ILE A 93 16.00 0.03 24.82
N GLN A 94 15.40 1.10 25.34
CA GLN A 94 15.13 1.22 26.79
C GLN A 94 13.89 0.41 27.18
N THR A 95 12.84 0.47 26.37
CA THR A 95 11.57 -0.23 26.66
C THR A 95 11.48 -1.60 26.02
N GLY A 96 12.32 -1.90 25.02
CA GLY A 96 12.24 -3.11 24.20
C GLY A 96 11.02 -3.17 23.27
N LEU A 97 10.25 -2.08 23.20
CA LEU A 97 9.07 -1.98 22.34
C LEU A 97 9.45 -1.43 20.96
N ARG A 98 8.68 -1.80 19.95
CA ARG A 98 8.81 -1.24 18.61
C ARG A 98 7.73 -0.19 18.39
N GLU A 99 8.16 1.01 18.08
CA GLU A 99 7.27 2.12 17.73
C GLU A 99 7.23 2.30 16.22
N GLU A 100 6.05 2.61 15.69
CA GLU A 100 5.89 2.98 14.30
C GLU A 100 6.18 4.47 14.13
N VAL A 101 7.21 4.76 13.36
CA VAL A 101 7.59 6.13 12.99
C VAL A 101 7.19 6.36 11.54
N LYS A 102 6.40 7.40 11.31
CA LYS A 102 6.01 7.86 9.98
C LYS A 102 6.97 8.96 9.53
N ARG A 103 7.45 8.82 8.32
CA ARG A 103 8.25 9.82 7.62
C ARG A 103 7.58 10.16 6.30
N TYR A 104 7.45 11.43 6.02
CA TYR A 104 6.88 11.87 4.75
C TYR A 104 7.99 12.42 3.86
N ILE A 105 7.94 12.04 2.59
CA ILE A 105 8.86 12.51 1.55
C ILE A 105 8.04 13.31 0.57
N VAL A 106 8.46 14.54 0.33
CA VAL A 106 7.81 15.45 -0.60
C VAL A 106 8.78 15.75 -1.73
N LEU A 107 8.36 15.40 -2.93
CA LEU A 107 9.05 15.70 -4.18
C LEU A 107 8.35 16.87 -4.85
N ARG A 108 9.08 17.90 -5.22
CA ARG A 108 8.55 19.09 -5.91
C ARG A 108 9.37 19.42 -7.14
N LEU A 109 8.69 19.94 -8.14
CA LEU A 109 9.29 20.53 -9.32
C LEU A 109 8.82 21.97 -9.42
N ASP A 110 9.60 22.88 -8.87
CA ASP A 110 9.31 24.31 -8.87
C ASP A 110 10.19 25.02 -9.91
N GLU A 111 9.57 25.72 -10.86
CA GLU A 111 10.27 26.45 -11.94
C GLU A 111 11.28 25.58 -12.74
N GLY A 112 10.98 24.28 -12.88
CA GLY A 112 11.85 23.32 -13.57
C GLY A 112 13.04 22.83 -12.74
N VAL A 113 13.03 23.05 -11.42
CA VAL A 113 14.03 22.54 -10.49
C VAL A 113 13.43 21.53 -9.55
N TYR A 114 13.94 20.29 -9.60
CA TYR A 114 13.50 19.21 -8.72
C TYR A 114 14.11 19.36 -7.33
N THR A 115 13.27 19.27 -6.31
CA THR A 115 13.65 19.30 -4.89
C THR A 115 13.01 18.13 -4.12
N VAL A 116 13.72 17.68 -3.09
CA VAL A 116 13.27 16.65 -2.14
C VAL A 116 13.32 17.23 -0.73
N GLN A 117 12.27 17.00 0.04
CA GLN A 117 12.21 17.39 1.45
C GLN A 117 11.58 16.30 2.30
N HIS A 118 12.12 16.07 3.50
CA HIS A 118 11.61 15.09 4.46
C HIS A 118 10.89 15.79 5.60
N TYR A 119 9.88 15.10 6.13
CA TYR A 119 9.06 15.56 7.24
C TYR A 119 8.85 14.42 8.23
N ASN A 120 9.03 14.68 9.52
CA ASN A 120 8.73 13.72 10.60
C ASN A 120 7.23 13.64 10.89
N ASP A 121 6.52 14.75 10.66
CA ASP A 121 5.07 14.84 10.66
C ASP A 121 4.59 15.79 9.54
N LEU A 122 3.28 15.96 9.40
CA LEU A 122 2.72 16.79 8.31
C LEU A 122 3.03 18.29 8.43
N SER A 123 3.51 18.75 9.58
CA SER A 123 3.72 20.17 9.90
C SER A 123 5.17 20.57 10.14
N HIS A 124 6.06 19.59 10.42
CA HIS A 124 7.45 19.86 10.77
C HIS A 124 8.41 19.22 9.78
N ALA A 125 9.10 20.05 9.03
CA ALA A 125 10.19 19.61 8.16
C ALA A 125 11.34 19.05 9.00
N GLU A 126 11.89 17.92 8.58
CA GLU A 126 13.07 17.29 9.20
C GLU A 126 14.35 17.99 8.72
N ASP A 127 14.34 18.43 7.46
CA ASP A 127 15.49 19.07 6.79
C ASP A 127 15.03 20.20 5.87
N ASP A 128 15.98 20.98 5.40
CA ASP A 128 15.77 21.95 4.32
C ASP A 128 15.59 21.22 2.98
N PRO A 129 14.84 21.82 2.02
CA PRO A 129 14.70 21.23 0.69
C PRO A 129 16.06 21.01 0.02
N VAL A 130 16.30 19.82 -0.44
CA VAL A 130 17.54 19.43 -1.11
C VAL A 130 17.30 19.35 -2.61
N THR A 131 18.21 19.90 -3.41
CA THR A 131 18.18 19.84 -4.87
C THR A 131 19.16 18.77 -5.36
N PRO A 132 18.70 17.59 -5.78
CA PRO A 132 19.57 16.56 -6.36
C PRO A 132 20.18 17.04 -7.68
N LEU A 133 21.47 16.79 -7.85
CA LEU A 133 22.21 17.15 -9.06
C LEU A 133 22.54 15.91 -9.88
N ASN A 134 22.49 16.04 -11.19
CA ASN A 134 22.92 15.00 -12.10
C ASN A 134 24.48 14.95 -12.19
N ALA A 135 25.01 13.98 -12.94
CA ALA A 135 26.46 13.81 -13.11
C ALA A 135 27.19 15.03 -13.72
N SER A 136 26.46 15.96 -14.33
CA SER A 136 26.99 17.21 -14.89
C SER A 136 26.88 18.38 -13.90
N GLY A 137 26.44 18.15 -12.65
CA GLY A 137 26.26 19.18 -11.64
C GLY A 137 25.04 20.09 -11.86
N LYS A 138 24.10 19.68 -12.71
CA LYS A 138 22.86 20.43 -12.97
C LYS A 138 21.68 19.79 -12.24
N PRO A 139 20.71 20.56 -11.76
CA PRO A 139 19.49 20.02 -11.20
C PRO A 139 18.71 19.22 -12.26
N PHE A 140 17.87 18.30 -11.80
CA PHE A 140 16.92 17.63 -12.66
C PHE A 140 15.74 18.56 -12.95
N ASP A 141 15.26 18.51 -14.19
CA ASP A 141 14.09 19.25 -14.69
C ASP A 141 12.81 18.41 -14.68
N TYR A 142 12.83 17.27 -13.99
CA TYR A 142 11.71 16.36 -13.78
C TYR A 142 11.81 15.65 -12.43
N ILE A 143 10.69 15.18 -11.90
CA ILE A 143 10.63 14.32 -10.71
C ILE A 143 10.96 12.88 -11.15
N PRO A 144 12.00 12.21 -10.59
CA PRO A 144 12.39 10.84 -10.94
C PRO A 144 11.48 9.81 -10.28
N PHE A 145 10.18 9.99 -10.43
CA PHE A 145 9.10 9.14 -9.92
C PHE A 145 8.14 8.80 -11.06
N MET A 146 7.66 7.57 -11.07
CA MET A 146 6.70 7.09 -12.06
C MET A 146 5.66 6.22 -11.38
N PHE A 147 4.40 6.40 -11.74
CA PHE A 147 3.36 5.43 -11.45
C PHE A 147 3.48 4.22 -12.41
N VAL A 148 3.18 3.05 -11.89
CA VAL A 148 3.04 1.82 -12.66
C VAL A 148 1.65 1.29 -12.39
N GLY A 149 0.78 1.34 -13.37
CA GLY A 149 -0.61 0.92 -13.29
C GLY A 149 -0.87 -0.41 -13.99
N SER A 150 -2.10 -0.89 -13.87
CA SER A 150 -2.55 -2.12 -14.53
C SER A 150 -2.91 -1.90 -16.01
N GLU A 151 -3.32 -0.70 -16.37
CA GLU A 151 -3.69 -0.33 -17.74
C GLU A 151 -2.66 0.61 -18.38
N ASN A 152 -2.15 1.55 -17.59
CA ASN A 152 -1.19 2.54 -18.05
C ASN A 152 -0.35 3.08 -16.87
N ASN A 153 0.58 4.00 -17.17
CA ASN A 153 1.48 4.59 -16.18
C ASN A 153 1.11 6.05 -15.82
N ASN A 154 -0.14 6.45 -16.03
CA ASN A 154 -0.62 7.76 -15.60
C ASN A 154 -0.88 7.75 -14.06
N PRO A 155 -1.10 8.90 -13.42
CA PRO A 155 -1.38 8.96 -11.99
C PRO A 155 -2.78 8.50 -11.59
N ASP A 156 -3.68 8.28 -12.53
CA ASP A 156 -5.04 7.81 -12.25
C ASP A 156 -5.01 6.41 -11.62
N ILE A 157 -6.02 6.12 -10.84
CA ILE A 157 -6.12 4.82 -10.16
C ILE A 157 -6.81 3.84 -11.11
N ASP A 158 -6.04 2.88 -11.61
CA ASP A 158 -6.56 1.78 -12.38
C ASP A 158 -7.32 0.76 -11.52
N GLN A 159 -8.24 0.04 -12.12
CA GLN A 159 -8.89 -1.06 -11.43
C GLN A 159 -7.89 -2.20 -11.16
N ALA A 160 -7.88 -2.71 -9.93
CA ALA A 160 -7.06 -3.87 -9.60
C ALA A 160 -7.54 -5.11 -10.37
N LEU A 161 -6.63 -5.84 -11.01
CA LEU A 161 -6.95 -7.00 -11.84
C LEU A 161 -7.67 -8.12 -11.07
N LEU A 162 -7.42 -8.24 -9.77
CA LEU A 162 -8.08 -9.24 -8.90
C LEU A 162 -9.38 -8.74 -8.26
N TYR A 163 -9.85 -7.53 -8.56
CA TYR A 163 -11.02 -6.95 -7.90
C TYR A 163 -12.28 -7.81 -8.06
N ASP A 164 -12.60 -8.21 -9.28
CA ASP A 164 -13.80 -9.01 -9.56
C ASP A 164 -13.72 -10.40 -8.89
N LEU A 165 -12.53 -11.00 -8.89
CA LEU A 165 -12.29 -12.25 -8.18
C LEU A 165 -12.49 -12.10 -6.67
N ALA A 166 -12.03 -11.00 -6.09
CA ALA A 166 -12.23 -10.71 -4.67
C ALA A 166 -13.72 -10.55 -4.33
N VAL A 167 -14.48 -9.84 -5.18
CA VAL A 167 -15.94 -9.68 -5.00
C VAL A 167 -16.66 -11.03 -5.02
N VAL A 168 -16.35 -11.88 -5.99
CA VAL A 168 -16.93 -13.24 -6.08
C VAL A 168 -16.54 -14.08 -4.87
N ASN A 169 -15.29 -14.00 -4.41
CA ASN A 169 -14.83 -14.75 -3.24
C ASN A 169 -15.55 -14.33 -1.95
N VAL A 170 -15.77 -13.02 -1.75
CA VAL A 170 -16.55 -12.52 -0.61
C VAL A 170 -18.01 -13.00 -0.66
N ALA A 171 -18.63 -12.98 -1.85
CA ALA A 171 -19.98 -13.50 -2.03
C ALA A 171 -20.05 -15.01 -1.73
N HIS A 172 -19.08 -15.78 -2.20
CA HIS A 172 -18.99 -17.22 -1.90
C HIS A 172 -18.83 -17.48 -0.39
N TYR A 173 -17.97 -16.71 0.29
CA TYR A 173 -17.79 -16.82 1.74
C TYR A 173 -19.10 -16.59 2.50
N ARG A 174 -19.86 -15.53 2.14
CA ARG A 174 -21.17 -15.25 2.76
C ARG A 174 -22.15 -16.39 2.52
N ASN A 175 -22.28 -16.87 1.28
CA ASN A 175 -23.16 -17.97 0.95
C ASN A 175 -22.78 -19.28 1.69
N SER A 176 -21.47 -19.53 1.89
CA SER A 176 -21.01 -20.69 2.67
C SER A 176 -21.42 -20.57 4.13
N ALA A 177 -21.26 -19.38 4.74
CA ALA A 177 -21.67 -19.15 6.12
C ALA A 177 -23.18 -19.33 6.31
N ASP A 178 -23.99 -18.75 5.41
CA ASP A 178 -25.45 -18.90 5.44
C ASP A 178 -25.88 -20.37 5.27
N ASN A 179 -25.19 -21.12 4.40
CA ASN A 179 -25.47 -22.53 4.20
C ASN A 179 -25.09 -23.40 5.43
N GLU A 180 -23.98 -23.10 6.09
CA GLU A 180 -23.57 -23.74 7.33
C GLU A 180 -24.60 -23.50 8.45
N GLU A 181 -25.05 -22.23 8.60
CA GLU A 181 -26.07 -21.88 9.58
C GLU A 181 -27.41 -22.57 9.28
N ALA A 182 -27.86 -22.52 8.05
CA ALA A 182 -29.10 -23.20 7.61
C ALA A 182 -29.00 -24.70 7.84
N SER A 183 -27.85 -25.31 7.54
CA SER A 183 -27.63 -26.75 7.78
C SER A 183 -27.61 -27.09 9.26
N PHE A 184 -27.05 -26.23 10.10
CA PHE A 184 -27.07 -26.39 11.56
C PHE A 184 -28.50 -26.34 12.09
N ILE A 185 -29.29 -25.34 11.68
CA ILE A 185 -30.70 -25.20 12.12
C ILE A 185 -31.53 -26.36 11.62
N ALA A 186 -31.40 -26.75 10.35
CA ALA A 186 -32.16 -27.86 9.77
C ALA A 186 -31.77 -29.25 10.35
N GLY A 187 -30.48 -29.38 10.75
CA GLY A 187 -29.96 -30.62 11.37
C GLY A 187 -30.31 -30.79 12.84
N GLN A 188 -30.86 -29.78 13.49
CA GLN A 188 -31.33 -29.91 14.87
C GLN A 188 -32.63 -30.75 14.92
N PRO A 189 -32.71 -31.78 15.77
CA PRO A 189 -33.92 -32.52 15.91
C PRO A 189 -35.02 -31.63 16.50
N THR A 190 -35.98 -31.25 15.66
CA THR A 190 -37.15 -30.49 16.09
C THR A 190 -38.23 -31.51 16.50
N LEU A 191 -38.60 -31.48 17.77
CA LEU A 191 -39.71 -32.29 18.24
C LEU A 191 -41.02 -31.68 17.75
N ALA A 192 -41.64 -32.31 16.76
CA ALA A 192 -42.98 -31.97 16.32
C ALA A 192 -44.00 -32.82 17.06
N VAL A 193 -44.84 -32.20 17.88
CA VAL A 193 -45.94 -32.88 18.55
C VAL A 193 -47.25 -32.48 17.85
N THR A 194 -47.90 -33.45 17.20
CA THR A 194 -49.22 -33.26 16.65
C THR A 194 -50.25 -33.75 17.67
N SER A 195 -51.15 -32.88 18.10
CA SER A 195 -52.23 -33.22 19.01
C SER A 195 -53.56 -32.76 18.42
N SER A 196 -54.59 -33.56 18.60
CA SER A 196 -55.96 -33.17 18.31
C SER A 196 -56.58 -32.28 19.41
N MET A 197 -55.85 -32.05 20.49
CA MET A 197 -56.28 -31.19 21.60
C MET A 197 -56.14 -29.70 21.26
N ASN A 198 -57.06 -28.89 21.78
CA ASN A 198 -56.93 -27.43 21.69
C ASN A 198 -55.73 -26.95 22.52
N GLY A 199 -55.14 -25.77 22.16
CA GLY A 199 -53.95 -25.27 22.84
C GLY A 199 -54.11 -25.03 24.36
N SER A 200 -55.34 -24.82 24.87
CA SER A 200 -55.65 -24.75 26.28
C SER A 200 -55.53 -26.12 26.96
N ASP A 201 -56.11 -27.16 26.37
CA ASP A 201 -56.10 -28.51 26.88
C ASP A 201 -54.70 -29.12 26.87
N TRP A 202 -53.88 -28.74 25.90
CA TRP A 202 -52.47 -29.12 25.84
C TRP A 202 -51.65 -28.53 27.02
N LYS A 203 -51.90 -27.27 27.38
CA LYS A 203 -51.24 -26.62 28.52
C LYS A 203 -51.62 -27.22 29.87
N GLU A 204 -52.85 -27.67 29.99
CA GLU A 204 -53.33 -28.34 31.20
C GLU A 204 -52.72 -29.73 31.40
N HIS A 205 -52.53 -30.47 30.31
CA HIS A 205 -51.92 -31.80 30.34
C HIS A 205 -50.41 -31.82 30.31
N ASN A 206 -49.77 -30.68 29.99
CA ASN A 206 -48.33 -30.56 29.94
C ASN A 206 -47.80 -29.39 30.79
N PRO A 207 -47.91 -29.45 32.11
CA PRO A 207 -47.59 -28.37 33.03
C PRO A 207 -46.08 -28.05 33.09
N SER A 208 -45.19 -28.88 32.53
CA SER A 208 -43.74 -28.68 32.53
C SER A 208 -43.24 -27.65 31.50
N GLY A 209 -44.17 -27.03 30.77
CA GLY A 209 -43.83 -25.78 30.03
C GLY A 209 -42.83 -25.93 28.91
N VAL A 210 -42.78 -27.04 28.19
CA VAL A 210 -42.04 -27.12 26.93
C VAL A 210 -42.72 -26.16 25.94
N GLN A 211 -42.19 -24.96 25.75
CA GLN A 211 -42.64 -24.09 24.68
C GLN A 211 -42.21 -24.73 23.35
N ILE A 212 -43.17 -25.14 22.59
CA ILE A 212 -42.98 -25.52 21.19
C ILE A 212 -43.19 -24.20 20.43
N GLY A 213 -42.06 -23.64 19.89
CA GLY A 213 -42.05 -22.47 19.02
C GLY A 213 -42.54 -22.82 17.63
#